data_536e8774e952f2552afa6ab109f51cba
#
_entry.id   536e8774e952f2552afa6ab109f51cba
#
_cell.length_a   1.000
_cell.length_b   1.000
_cell.length_c   1.000
_cell.angle_alpha   90.00
_cell.angle_beta   90.00
_cell.angle_gamma   90.00
#
_symmetry.space_group_name_H-M   'P 1'
#
loop_
_entity.id
_entity.type
_entity.pdbx_description
1 polymer ?
#
loop_
_entity_poly.entity_id
_entity_poly.type
_entity_poly.pdbx_seq_one_letter_code
_entity_poly.pdbx_strand_id
1 'polypeptide(L)'
;SEMCIRDREEKEPLELVDEALIPALDIVGAKYEKGTLFLPQLLQAATAAQGAFEEIKTAIAQKGEGSASKGRIVIATVKGDVHDIGKNIVRVILENYGFEVIDLGRDVPVETVVNTVREKDVHLVGLSALMTTTLKSMEETIRALHDAKLDCKIMVGGAVLTPEYAKKIGADWYARDAKQSADIAKEFFGV
;
A
#
# COMPACT_ATOMS: atom_id res chain seq x y z
N SER A 1 16.79 16.15 -9.79
CA SER A 1 17.78 15.18 -10.29
C SER A 1 19.19 15.47 -9.77
N GLU A 2 19.75 16.68 -9.88
CA GLU A 2 21.07 17.02 -9.34
C GLU A 2 21.09 17.04 -7.80
N MET A 3 20.03 17.45 -7.15
CA MET A 3 19.88 17.47 -5.69
C MET A 3 19.93 16.04 -5.11
N CYS A 4 19.26 15.08 -5.75
CA CYS A 4 19.30 13.66 -5.32
C CYS A 4 20.67 13.01 -5.49
N ILE A 5 21.44 13.42 -6.50
CA ILE A 5 22.81 12.90 -6.73
C ILE A 5 23.75 13.40 -5.63
N ARG A 6 23.65 14.68 -5.27
CA ARG A 6 24.48 15.32 -4.24
C ARG A 6 24.22 14.76 -2.85
N ASP A 7 22.94 14.51 -2.50
CA ASP A 7 22.56 13.93 -1.22
C ASP A 7 23.02 12.46 -1.08
N ARG A 8 23.16 11.73 -2.20
CA ARG A 8 23.69 10.34 -2.21
C ARG A 8 25.19 10.24 -1.88
N GLU A 9 25.94 11.30 -2.07
CA GLU A 9 27.38 11.33 -1.74
C GLU A 9 27.62 11.60 -0.25
N GLU A 10 26.63 12.19 0.46
CA GLU A 10 26.76 12.65 1.83
C GLU A 10 26.01 11.79 2.85
N LYS A 11 25.00 10.99 2.43
CA LYS A 11 24.13 10.19 3.33
C LYS A 11 23.99 8.75 2.88
N GLU A 12 23.78 7.87 3.85
CA GLU A 12 23.42 6.49 3.56
C GLU A 12 22.04 6.42 2.86
N PRO A 13 21.87 5.48 1.90
CA PRO A 13 20.64 5.40 1.09
C PRO A 13 19.35 5.30 1.91
N LEU A 14 19.37 4.57 3.03
CA LEU A 14 18.21 4.42 3.92
C LEU A 14 17.88 5.71 4.68
N GLU A 15 18.89 6.49 5.08
CA GLU A 15 18.69 7.79 5.73
C GLU A 15 17.98 8.76 4.79
N LEU A 16 18.26 8.70 3.48
CA LEU A 16 17.56 9.52 2.49
C LEU A 16 16.06 9.19 2.39
N VAL A 17 15.70 7.90 2.55
CA VAL A 17 14.29 7.50 2.60
C VAL A 17 13.60 8.09 3.83
N ASP A 18 14.19 7.90 5.00
CA ASP A 18 13.55 8.25 6.27
C ASP A 18 13.59 9.76 6.57
N GLU A 19 14.66 10.45 6.20
CA GLU A 19 14.83 11.87 6.53
C GLU A 19 14.33 12.84 5.45
N ALA A 20 14.25 12.40 4.19
CA ALA A 20 13.85 13.27 3.09
C ALA A 20 12.60 12.80 2.37
N LEU A 21 12.56 11.55 1.91
CA LEU A 21 11.50 11.07 1.02
C LEU A 21 10.18 10.90 1.76
N ILE A 22 10.19 10.23 2.91
CA ILE A 22 8.99 10.00 3.73
C ILE A 22 8.41 11.32 4.25
N PRO A 23 9.17 12.24 4.87
CA PRO A 23 8.64 13.53 5.30
C PRO A 23 8.05 14.37 4.17
N ALA A 24 8.66 14.34 2.98
CA ALA A 24 8.11 15.02 1.81
C ALA A 24 6.76 14.45 1.38
N LEU A 25 6.61 13.12 1.37
CA LEU A 25 5.36 12.45 1.06
C LEU A 25 4.28 12.72 2.12
N ASP A 26 4.64 12.76 3.40
CA ASP A 26 3.72 13.10 4.49
C ASP A 26 3.17 14.52 4.34
N ILE A 27 4.03 15.50 3.96
CA ILE A 27 3.59 16.88 3.69
C ILE A 27 2.61 16.91 2.51
N VAL A 28 2.91 16.19 1.43
CA VAL A 28 2.04 16.09 0.25
C VAL A 28 0.70 15.44 0.61
N GLY A 29 0.73 14.33 1.35
CA GLY A 29 -0.46 13.64 1.84
C GLY A 29 -1.34 14.52 2.72
N ALA A 30 -0.75 15.23 3.69
CA ALA A 30 -1.48 16.17 4.54
C ALA A 30 -2.11 17.33 3.77
N LYS A 31 -1.46 17.85 2.72
CA LYS A 31 -2.03 18.87 1.84
C LYS A 31 -3.20 18.33 1.00
N TYR A 32 -3.11 17.09 0.55
CA TYR A 32 -4.20 16.42 -0.16
C TYR A 32 -5.42 16.24 0.75
N GLU A 33 -5.25 15.73 1.97
CA GLU A 33 -6.33 15.61 2.95
C GLU A 33 -7.02 16.94 3.27
N LYS A 34 -6.24 18.01 3.37
CA LYS A 34 -6.77 19.38 3.58
C LYS A 34 -7.44 19.99 2.35
N GLY A 35 -7.44 19.29 1.21
CA GLY A 35 -8.00 19.81 -0.05
C GLY A 35 -7.20 20.97 -0.68
N THR A 36 -5.99 21.22 -0.23
CA THR A 36 -5.09 22.25 -0.79
C THR A 36 -4.21 21.73 -1.91
N LEU A 37 -4.23 20.43 -2.14
CA LEU A 37 -3.53 19.73 -3.21
C LEU A 37 -4.50 18.74 -3.87
N PHE A 38 -4.52 18.68 -5.20
CA PHE A 38 -5.44 17.84 -5.96
C PHE A 38 -4.80 16.53 -6.40
N LEU A 39 -5.64 15.54 -6.76
CA LEU A 39 -5.21 14.20 -7.16
C LEU A 39 -4.10 14.17 -8.22
N PRO A 40 -4.13 14.97 -9.32
CA PRO A 40 -3.03 14.99 -10.28
C PRO A 40 -1.69 15.39 -9.68
N GLN A 41 -1.68 16.33 -8.74
CA GLN A 41 -0.47 16.77 -8.05
C GLN A 41 0.04 15.71 -7.07
N LEU A 42 -0.86 15.01 -6.38
CA LEU A 42 -0.50 13.86 -5.54
C LEU A 42 0.17 12.76 -6.37
N LEU A 43 -0.38 12.43 -7.54
CA LEU A 43 0.18 11.43 -8.44
C LEU A 43 1.54 11.86 -9.01
N GLN A 44 1.71 13.15 -9.35
CA GLN A 44 3.01 13.68 -9.79
C GLN A 44 4.07 13.56 -8.69
N ALA A 45 3.72 13.93 -7.45
CA ALA A 45 4.62 13.79 -6.31
C ALA A 45 4.97 12.32 -6.04
N ALA A 46 3.99 11.43 -6.10
CA ALA A 46 4.19 9.99 -5.95
C ALA A 46 5.11 9.42 -7.04
N THR A 47 4.93 9.82 -8.31
CA THR A 47 5.79 9.41 -9.43
C THR A 47 7.22 9.91 -9.26
N ALA A 48 7.41 11.16 -8.80
CA ALA A 48 8.73 11.70 -8.53
C ALA A 48 9.44 10.95 -7.39
N ALA A 49 8.71 10.65 -6.32
CA ALA A 49 9.21 9.88 -5.19
C ALA A 49 9.56 8.43 -5.58
N GLN A 50 8.75 7.80 -6.44
CA GLN A 50 9.02 6.46 -6.96
C GLN A 50 10.33 6.43 -7.74
N GLY A 51 10.59 7.42 -8.60
CA GLY A 51 11.87 7.52 -9.31
C GLY A 51 13.06 7.64 -8.35
N ALA A 52 12.95 8.46 -7.31
CA ALA A 52 13.98 8.59 -6.29
C ALA A 52 14.18 7.27 -5.51
N PHE A 53 13.11 6.58 -5.17
CA PHE A 53 13.16 5.32 -4.43
C PHE A 53 13.82 4.19 -5.25
N GLU A 54 13.53 4.07 -6.55
CA GLU A 54 14.17 3.07 -7.42
C GLU A 54 15.69 3.31 -7.55
N GLU A 55 16.12 4.57 -7.59
CA GLU A 55 17.54 4.93 -7.56
C GLU A 55 18.21 4.54 -6.24
N ILE A 56 17.54 4.81 -5.10
CA ILE A 56 18.02 4.44 -3.76
C ILE A 56 18.11 2.91 -3.64
N LYS A 57 17.08 2.19 -4.06
CA LYS A 57 17.04 0.72 -4.07
C LYS A 57 18.17 0.12 -4.91
N THR A 58 18.44 0.71 -6.07
CA THR A 58 19.57 0.30 -6.92
C THR A 58 20.90 0.51 -6.22
N ALA A 59 21.07 1.64 -5.52
CA ALA A 59 22.29 1.92 -4.76
C ALA A 59 22.48 0.94 -3.59
N ILE A 60 21.41 0.58 -2.87
CA ILE A 60 21.43 -0.44 -1.79
C ILE A 60 21.83 -1.80 -2.36
N ALA A 61 21.23 -2.22 -3.48
CA ALA A 61 21.55 -3.49 -4.13
C ALA A 61 23.01 -3.57 -4.58
N GLN A 62 23.61 -2.48 -5.02
CA GLN A 62 25.02 -2.40 -5.40
C GLN A 62 25.98 -2.49 -4.21
N LYS A 63 25.54 -2.05 -3.01
CA LYS A 63 26.33 -2.16 -1.77
C LYS A 63 26.26 -3.56 -1.14
N GLY A 64 25.44 -4.48 -1.68
CA GLY A 64 25.25 -5.82 -1.13
C GLY A 64 24.40 -5.84 0.15
N GLU A 65 23.85 -4.74 0.55
CA GLU A 65 22.84 -4.64 1.60
C GLU A 65 21.52 -5.13 1.03
N GLY A 66 20.95 -6.19 1.63
CA GLY A 66 19.71 -6.82 1.15
C GLY A 66 18.59 -5.78 0.98
N SER A 67 17.69 -6.06 0.04
CA SER A 67 16.52 -5.21 -0.24
C SER A 67 15.84 -4.77 1.06
N ALA A 68 15.98 -3.51 1.41
CA ALA A 68 15.36 -2.92 2.59
C ALA A 68 13.87 -2.65 2.33
N SER A 69 13.09 -3.70 2.07
CA SER A 69 11.64 -3.59 2.10
C SER A 69 11.20 -3.41 3.55
N LYS A 70 10.41 -2.36 3.82
CA LYS A 70 9.84 -2.11 5.16
C LYS A 70 8.77 -3.12 5.55
N GLY A 71 8.34 -3.95 4.61
CA GLY A 71 7.34 -5.00 4.79
C GLY A 71 6.70 -5.36 3.46
N ARG A 72 6.05 -6.53 3.43
CA ARG A 72 5.37 -7.05 2.24
C ARG A 72 3.86 -6.99 2.40
N ILE A 73 3.16 -6.47 1.39
CA ILE A 73 1.71 -6.22 1.39
C ILE A 73 1.10 -6.83 0.13
N VAL A 74 0.04 -7.61 0.27
CA VAL A 74 -0.80 -8.03 -0.86
C VAL A 74 -1.94 -7.04 -1.02
N ILE A 75 -2.22 -6.61 -2.25
CA ILE A 75 -3.42 -5.82 -2.56
C ILE A 75 -4.23 -6.46 -3.68
N ALA A 76 -5.55 -6.39 -3.59
CA ALA A 76 -6.47 -6.94 -4.59
C ALA A 76 -7.77 -6.14 -4.66
N THR A 77 -8.32 -6.01 -5.88
CA THR A 77 -9.74 -5.68 -6.06
C THR A 77 -10.51 -6.98 -6.08
N VAL A 78 -11.50 -7.08 -5.20
CA VAL A 78 -12.23 -8.34 -4.94
C VAL A 78 -12.95 -8.88 -6.16
N LYS A 79 -13.27 -10.18 -6.15
CA LYS A 79 -13.98 -10.87 -7.23
C LYS A 79 -15.28 -10.16 -7.61
N GLY A 80 -15.49 -10.00 -8.91
CA GLY A 80 -16.63 -9.32 -9.50
C GLY A 80 -16.47 -7.80 -9.60
N ASP A 81 -15.41 -7.22 -9.04
CA ASP A 81 -15.14 -5.79 -9.13
C ASP A 81 -13.96 -5.50 -10.06
N VAL A 82 -14.18 -4.60 -11.03
CA VAL A 82 -13.18 -4.22 -12.04
C VAL A 82 -12.59 -2.82 -11.80
N HIS A 83 -13.03 -2.15 -10.74
CA HIS A 83 -12.62 -0.78 -10.43
C HIS A 83 -11.34 -0.79 -9.60
N ASP A 84 -10.21 -0.55 -10.24
CA ASP A 84 -8.89 -0.65 -9.61
C ASP A 84 -8.10 0.67 -9.52
N ILE A 85 -8.66 1.79 -9.97
CA ILE A 85 -7.98 3.09 -9.94
C ILE A 85 -7.56 3.44 -8.50
N GLY A 86 -8.46 3.33 -7.53
CA GLY A 86 -8.18 3.59 -6.12
C GLY A 86 -7.08 2.67 -5.57
N LYS A 87 -7.18 1.37 -5.86
CA LYS A 87 -6.17 0.38 -5.48
C LYS A 87 -4.79 0.69 -6.08
N ASN A 88 -4.74 1.11 -7.35
CA ASN A 88 -3.49 1.46 -8.01
C ASN A 88 -2.84 2.71 -7.40
N ILE A 89 -3.66 3.68 -6.93
CA ILE A 89 -3.14 4.83 -6.17
C ILE A 89 -2.55 4.35 -4.84
N VAL A 90 -3.25 3.49 -4.11
CA VAL A 90 -2.77 2.87 -2.86
C VAL A 90 -1.43 2.15 -3.10
N ARG A 91 -1.34 1.34 -4.18
CA ARG A 91 -0.10 0.66 -4.56
C ARG A 91 1.06 1.64 -4.69
N VAL A 92 0.89 2.68 -5.51
CA VAL A 92 1.96 3.66 -5.77
C VAL A 92 2.39 4.35 -4.47
N ILE A 93 1.45 4.69 -3.61
CA ILE A 93 1.75 5.33 -2.31
C ILE A 93 2.52 4.36 -1.40
N LEU A 94 2.07 3.10 -1.24
CA LEU A 94 2.75 2.10 -0.42
C LEU A 94 4.17 1.81 -0.93
N GLU A 95 4.36 1.64 -2.25
CA GLU A 95 5.67 1.45 -2.86
C GLU A 95 6.59 2.65 -2.57
N ASN A 96 6.08 3.88 -2.60
CA ASN A 96 6.84 5.09 -2.28
C ASN A 96 7.24 5.20 -0.80
N TYR A 97 6.50 4.57 0.10
CA TYR A 97 6.89 4.44 1.51
C TYR A 97 7.88 3.29 1.77
N GLY A 98 8.29 2.56 0.72
CA GLY A 98 9.29 1.52 0.80
C GLY A 98 8.74 0.12 1.08
N PHE A 99 7.42 -0.09 0.93
CA PHE A 99 6.83 -1.43 1.04
C PHE A 99 6.95 -2.21 -0.27
N GLU A 100 7.14 -3.52 -0.18
CA GLU A 100 7.01 -4.44 -1.31
C GLU A 100 5.52 -4.74 -1.51
N VAL A 101 4.93 -4.29 -2.64
CA VAL A 101 3.51 -4.48 -2.91
C VAL A 101 3.31 -5.58 -3.96
N ILE A 102 2.60 -6.63 -3.57
CA ILE A 102 2.14 -7.70 -4.48
C ILE A 102 0.72 -7.35 -4.91
N ASP A 103 0.60 -6.76 -6.10
CA ASP A 103 -0.69 -6.40 -6.67
C ASP A 103 -1.27 -7.58 -7.47
N LEU A 104 -2.37 -8.14 -7.00
CA LEU A 104 -3.08 -9.24 -7.67
C LEU A 104 -4.00 -8.76 -8.79
N GLY A 105 -4.17 -7.44 -8.94
CA GLY A 105 -5.04 -6.87 -9.97
C GLY A 105 -6.49 -6.71 -9.52
N ARG A 106 -7.41 -6.94 -10.46
CA ARG A 106 -8.85 -6.77 -10.28
C ARG A 106 -9.60 -8.08 -10.56
N ASP A 107 -10.84 -8.15 -10.08
CA ASP A 107 -11.69 -9.36 -10.22
C ASP A 107 -10.96 -10.61 -9.68
N VAL A 108 -10.31 -10.47 -8.53
CA VAL A 108 -9.40 -11.49 -8.01
C VAL A 108 -10.18 -12.57 -7.29
N PRO A 109 -10.06 -13.85 -7.70
CA PRO A 109 -10.67 -14.97 -7.00
C PRO A 109 -10.18 -15.08 -5.54
N VAL A 110 -11.08 -15.51 -4.65
CA VAL A 110 -10.78 -15.68 -3.21
C VAL A 110 -9.56 -16.59 -2.99
N GLU A 111 -9.52 -17.71 -3.71
CA GLU A 111 -8.43 -18.70 -3.60
C GLU A 111 -7.08 -18.10 -4.00
N THR A 112 -7.05 -17.19 -4.98
CA THR A 112 -5.82 -16.52 -5.41
C THR A 112 -5.26 -15.65 -4.30
N VAL A 113 -6.12 -14.90 -3.60
CA VAL A 113 -5.68 -14.09 -2.44
C VAL A 113 -5.12 -14.99 -1.34
N VAL A 114 -5.88 -16.02 -0.94
CA VAL A 114 -5.49 -16.94 0.14
C VAL A 114 -4.18 -17.66 -0.18
N ASN A 115 -4.03 -18.16 -1.39
CA ASN A 115 -2.80 -18.86 -1.81
C ASN A 115 -1.60 -17.93 -1.86
N THR A 116 -1.76 -16.72 -2.40
CA THR A 116 -0.66 -15.74 -2.44
C THR A 116 -0.20 -15.35 -1.03
N VAL A 117 -1.14 -15.08 -0.13
CA VAL A 117 -0.81 -14.76 1.28
C VAL A 117 -0.01 -15.88 1.93
N ARG A 118 -0.44 -17.14 1.72
CA ARG A 118 0.24 -18.32 2.25
C ARG A 118 1.62 -18.52 1.65
N GLU A 119 1.72 -18.51 0.31
CA GLU A 119 2.94 -18.83 -0.42
C GLU A 119 4.03 -17.77 -0.25
N LYS A 120 3.63 -16.52 -0.10
CA LYS A 120 4.55 -15.39 0.02
C LYS A 120 4.78 -14.94 1.45
N ASP A 121 4.16 -15.62 2.43
CA ASP A 121 4.25 -15.30 3.85
C ASP A 121 3.97 -13.82 4.12
N VAL A 122 2.77 -13.37 3.71
CA VAL A 122 2.36 -11.97 3.77
C VAL A 122 1.50 -11.74 5.00
N HIS A 123 1.83 -10.70 5.77
CA HIS A 123 1.14 -10.41 7.03
C HIS A 123 0.17 -9.20 6.94
N LEU A 124 0.15 -8.46 5.84
CA LEU A 124 -0.82 -7.38 5.62
C LEU A 124 -1.48 -7.51 4.24
N VAL A 125 -2.82 -7.53 4.23
CA VAL A 125 -3.63 -7.66 3.02
C VAL A 125 -4.53 -6.44 2.87
N GLY A 126 -4.51 -5.80 1.70
CA GLY A 126 -5.41 -4.71 1.34
C GLY A 126 -6.47 -5.17 0.32
N LEU A 127 -7.74 -5.04 0.64
CA LEU A 127 -8.85 -5.38 -0.26
C LEU A 127 -9.63 -4.14 -0.67
N SER A 128 -9.97 -4.05 -1.95
CA SER A 128 -10.74 -2.93 -2.53
C SER A 128 -12.05 -3.39 -3.15
N ALA A 129 -13.13 -2.64 -2.91
CA ALA A 129 -14.41 -2.79 -3.59
C ALA A 129 -15.06 -1.42 -3.83
N LEU A 130 -15.61 -1.20 -5.03
CA LEU A 130 -16.29 0.04 -5.38
C LEU A 130 -17.81 -0.12 -5.51
N MET A 131 -18.30 -1.34 -5.66
CA MET A 131 -19.72 -1.62 -5.83
C MET A 131 -20.30 -2.33 -4.61
N THR A 132 -21.55 -2.00 -4.25
CA THR A 132 -22.27 -2.67 -3.15
C THR A 132 -22.49 -4.17 -3.43
N THR A 133 -22.61 -4.54 -4.71
CA THR A 133 -22.77 -5.94 -5.14
C THR A 133 -21.53 -6.79 -4.88
N THR A 134 -20.35 -6.20 -4.80
CA THR A 134 -19.08 -6.90 -4.59
C THR A 134 -18.64 -6.96 -3.12
N LEU A 135 -19.38 -6.30 -2.22
CA LEU A 135 -19.14 -6.39 -0.78
C LEU A 135 -19.21 -7.82 -0.24
N LYS A 136 -20.10 -8.65 -0.81
CA LYS A 136 -20.18 -10.06 -0.45
C LYS A 136 -18.89 -10.82 -0.77
N SER A 137 -18.29 -10.55 -1.92
CA SER A 137 -17.00 -11.14 -2.31
C SER A 137 -15.86 -10.71 -1.39
N MET A 138 -15.90 -9.47 -0.88
CA MET A 138 -14.97 -9.00 0.13
C MET A 138 -15.12 -9.77 1.44
N GLU A 139 -16.36 -9.94 1.94
CA GLU A 139 -16.66 -10.72 3.13
C GLU A 139 -16.21 -12.19 2.98
N GLU A 140 -16.47 -12.81 1.81
CA GLU A 140 -16.03 -14.17 1.51
C GLU A 140 -14.50 -14.28 1.52
N THR A 141 -13.78 -13.28 0.99
CA THR A 141 -12.31 -13.26 0.98
C THR A 141 -11.75 -13.15 2.40
N ILE A 142 -12.29 -12.25 3.21
CA ILE A 142 -11.88 -12.07 4.63
C ILE A 142 -12.11 -13.35 5.41
N ARG A 143 -13.31 -13.94 5.27
CA ARG A 143 -13.63 -15.20 5.95
C ARG A 143 -12.69 -16.33 5.53
N ALA A 144 -12.38 -16.47 4.25
CA ALA A 144 -11.47 -17.50 3.76
C ALA A 144 -10.03 -17.33 4.30
N LEU A 145 -9.55 -16.10 4.45
CA LEU A 145 -8.25 -15.82 5.10
C LEU A 145 -8.25 -16.25 6.58
N HIS A 146 -9.32 -15.94 7.32
CA HIS A 146 -9.48 -16.36 8.72
C HIS A 146 -9.62 -17.90 8.85
N ASP A 147 -10.42 -18.53 8.00
CA ASP A 147 -10.63 -19.99 8.00
C ASP A 147 -9.35 -20.74 7.68
N ALA A 148 -8.50 -20.17 6.83
CA ALA A 148 -7.18 -20.69 6.51
C ALA A 148 -6.15 -20.51 7.64
N LYS A 149 -6.52 -19.80 8.74
CA LYS A 149 -5.68 -19.51 9.91
C LYS A 149 -4.33 -18.88 9.53
N LEU A 150 -4.35 -18.03 8.54
CA LEU A 150 -3.16 -17.29 8.12
C LEU A 150 -2.88 -16.14 9.11
N ASP A 151 -1.62 -15.98 9.48
CA ASP A 151 -1.19 -14.88 10.34
C ASP A 151 -1.08 -13.59 9.53
N CYS A 152 -2.24 -13.04 9.14
CA CYS A 152 -2.30 -11.80 8.39
C CYS A 152 -3.39 -10.88 8.94
N LYS A 153 -3.14 -9.58 8.80
CA LYS A 153 -4.08 -8.51 9.10
C LYS A 153 -4.69 -7.97 7.82
N ILE A 154 -5.92 -7.49 7.90
CA ILE A 154 -6.72 -7.12 6.73
C ILE A 154 -7.17 -5.67 6.85
N MET A 155 -6.74 -4.84 5.90
CA MET A 155 -7.30 -3.51 5.67
C MET A 155 -8.23 -3.52 4.46
N VAL A 156 -9.31 -2.78 4.53
CA VAL A 156 -10.28 -2.66 3.44
C VAL A 156 -10.49 -1.20 3.08
N GLY A 157 -10.73 -0.93 1.79
CA GLY A 157 -11.02 0.40 1.28
C GLY A 157 -11.94 0.35 0.06
N GLY A 158 -12.52 1.51 -0.25
CA GLY A 158 -13.41 1.68 -1.40
C GLY A 158 -14.63 2.53 -1.08
N ALA A 159 -15.22 3.13 -2.13
CA ALA A 159 -16.23 4.18 -1.99
C ALA A 159 -17.55 3.73 -1.32
N VAL A 160 -17.83 2.42 -1.32
CA VAL A 160 -19.06 1.86 -0.72
C VAL A 160 -18.88 1.34 0.70
N LEU A 161 -17.64 1.42 1.21
CA LEU A 161 -17.31 0.93 2.55
C LEU A 161 -17.46 2.03 3.60
N THR A 162 -17.84 1.60 4.80
CA THR A 162 -17.82 2.41 6.00
C THR A 162 -17.04 1.70 7.10
N PRO A 163 -16.53 2.42 8.11
CA PRO A 163 -15.85 1.82 9.25
C PRO A 163 -16.67 0.73 9.94
N GLU A 164 -17.99 0.97 10.08
CA GLU A 164 -18.93 0.04 10.73
C GLU A 164 -19.06 -1.25 9.91
N TYR A 165 -19.15 -1.12 8.57
CA TYR A 165 -19.24 -2.30 7.71
C TYR A 165 -17.92 -3.08 7.68
N ALA A 166 -16.79 -2.41 7.61
CA ALA A 166 -15.46 -3.04 7.68
C ALA A 166 -15.33 -3.89 8.95
N LYS A 167 -15.70 -3.33 10.10
CA LYS A 167 -15.70 -4.06 11.37
C LYS A 167 -16.66 -5.25 11.34
N LYS A 168 -17.86 -5.09 10.77
CA LYS A 168 -18.89 -6.15 10.68
C LYS A 168 -18.40 -7.36 9.89
N ILE A 169 -17.64 -7.13 8.80
CA ILE A 169 -17.10 -8.20 7.95
C ILE A 169 -15.79 -8.79 8.44
N GLY A 170 -15.27 -8.31 9.60
CA GLY A 170 -14.08 -8.85 10.24
C GLY A 170 -12.75 -8.29 9.70
N ALA A 171 -12.76 -7.13 9.04
CA ALA A 171 -11.53 -6.43 8.71
C ALA A 171 -10.90 -5.79 9.96
N ASP A 172 -9.57 -5.77 10.01
CA ASP A 172 -8.82 -5.14 11.11
C ASP A 172 -8.83 -3.62 10.98
N TRP A 173 -8.76 -3.09 9.74
CA TRP A 173 -8.77 -1.66 9.46
C TRP A 173 -9.64 -1.29 8.27
N TYR A 174 -10.18 -0.07 8.34
CA TYR A 174 -10.78 0.64 7.23
C TYR A 174 -9.87 1.80 6.81
N ALA A 175 -9.51 1.85 5.54
CA ALA A 175 -8.78 2.96 4.95
C ALA A 175 -9.71 3.77 4.05
N ARG A 176 -9.96 5.02 4.45
CA ARG A 176 -10.80 5.96 3.68
C ARG A 176 -10.15 6.38 2.36
N ASP A 177 -8.82 6.48 2.37
CA ASP A 177 -8.01 6.93 1.25
C ASP A 177 -6.62 6.29 1.23
N ALA A 178 -5.84 6.61 0.21
CA ALA A 178 -4.52 6.02 0.01
C ALA A 178 -3.49 6.46 1.08
N LYS A 179 -3.62 7.68 1.62
CA LYS A 179 -2.77 8.16 2.71
C LYS A 179 -3.02 7.35 3.97
N GLN A 180 -4.28 7.13 4.34
CA GLN A 180 -4.64 6.32 5.49
C GLN A 180 -4.19 4.86 5.33
N SER A 181 -4.23 4.30 4.11
CA SER A 181 -3.67 2.97 3.84
C SER A 181 -2.17 2.90 4.15
N ALA A 182 -1.42 3.95 3.82
CA ALA A 182 0.01 4.01 4.13
C ALA A 182 0.25 4.18 5.65
N ASP A 183 -0.56 4.97 6.33
CA ASP A 183 -0.44 5.16 7.78
C ASP A 183 -0.72 3.84 8.54
N ILE A 184 -1.75 3.08 8.12
CA ILE A 184 -2.03 1.74 8.63
C ILE A 184 -0.84 0.81 8.41
N ALA A 185 -0.25 0.81 7.22
CA ALA A 185 0.90 -0.03 6.91
C ALA A 185 2.12 0.34 7.78
N LYS A 186 2.40 1.64 7.95
CA LYS A 186 3.47 2.11 8.84
C LYS A 186 3.25 1.68 10.28
N GLU A 187 2.05 1.86 10.80
CA GLU A 187 1.68 1.43 12.15
C GLU A 187 1.88 -0.08 12.32
N PHE A 188 1.41 -0.87 11.36
CA PHE A 188 1.49 -2.33 11.39
C PHE A 188 2.94 -2.84 11.39
N PHE A 189 3.79 -2.29 10.54
CA PHE A 189 5.20 -2.71 10.43
C PHE A 189 6.15 -1.98 11.39
N GLY A 190 5.67 -0.98 12.15
CA GLY A 190 6.45 -0.25 13.15
C GLY A 190 7.51 0.70 12.54
N VAL A 191 7.20 1.32 11.39
CA VAL A 191 8.13 2.16 10.60
C VAL A 191 7.54 3.54 10.28
#